data_194f9572fbaa7ed4a9738d90cae9bb57
#
_entry.id   194f9572fbaa7ed4a9738d90cae9bb57
#
_cell.length_a   1.000
_cell.length_b   1.000
_cell.length_c   1.000
_cell.angle_alpha   90.00
_cell.angle_beta   90.00
_cell.angle_gamma   90.00
#
_symmetry.space_group_name_H-M   'P 1'
#
loop_
_entity.id
_entity.type
_entity.pdbx_description
1 polymer ?
#
loop_
_entity_poly.entity_id
_entity_poly.type
_entity_poly.pdbx_seq_one_letter_code
_entity_poly.pdbx_strand_id
1 'polypeptide(L)'
;MPPELAITGALNWDINLFVKQIPRSGQEVVVEKIDRVPGGKGGNVAVAATRILGQGRVALFACLGRDDVGRKQISILKQEGVDTSTIQMLDRFESGQAYITVDQKGSNVIETHFGANAGLNQDHLMLPTVQSILANIQMLVVIDPPRQVAGKLLAEGRRLRKSVIWHPGVLTRYGLSEFEDDMEEIDYLVLNEHEAPLFAGVKRLDQALSSLNKAAPKAKILVTLGNRGAAFYSEGKLSRIPRISLDKLGRKVVNTTGSGDAFVGAFAAYKILGVNDIDAFGYANMAGALKACHPETRGSPTRKDLEDSYRKYFS
;
A
#
# COMPACT_ATOMS: atom_id res chain seq x y z
N MET A 1 21.46 9.82 2.17
CA MET A 1 21.82 8.38 1.99
C MET A 1 21.06 7.90 0.77
N PRO A 2 21.59 6.96 -0.01
CA PRO A 2 20.84 6.40 -1.13
C PRO A 2 19.60 5.65 -0.61
N PRO A 3 18.53 5.49 -1.44
CA PRO A 3 17.37 4.70 -1.09
C PRO A 3 17.74 3.25 -0.77
N GLU A 4 17.13 2.71 0.28
CA GLU A 4 17.25 1.29 0.69
C GLU A 4 15.99 0.50 0.36
N LEU A 5 14.88 1.23 0.17
CA LEU A 5 13.57 0.72 -0.19
C LEU A 5 13.09 1.40 -1.47
N ALA A 6 12.67 0.61 -2.45
CA ALA A 6 11.91 1.13 -3.58
C ALA A 6 10.46 0.64 -3.50
N ILE A 7 9.54 1.51 -3.86
CA ILE A 7 8.11 1.23 -3.89
C ILE A 7 7.60 1.58 -5.27
N THR A 8 6.76 0.74 -5.86
CA THR A 8 5.99 1.11 -7.04
C THR A 8 4.51 1.08 -6.73
N GLY A 9 3.75 2.02 -7.29
CA GLY A 9 2.30 2.05 -7.11
C GLY A 9 1.68 3.38 -7.50
N ALA A 10 0.35 3.41 -7.45
CA ALA A 10 -0.43 4.55 -7.87
C ALA A 10 -0.25 5.79 -6.98
N LEU A 11 -0.31 6.95 -7.62
CA LEU A 11 -0.47 8.27 -7.01
C LEU A 11 -1.81 8.86 -7.45
N ASN A 12 -2.73 9.05 -6.51
CA ASN A 12 -4.05 9.60 -6.76
C ASN A 12 -4.28 10.89 -5.98
N TRP A 13 -5.15 11.73 -6.52
CA TRP A 13 -5.77 12.79 -5.74
C TRP A 13 -7.16 12.33 -5.33
N ASP A 14 -7.36 12.12 -4.03
CA ASP A 14 -8.62 11.63 -3.50
C ASP A 14 -9.58 12.81 -3.29
N ILE A 15 -10.76 12.72 -3.92
CA ILE A 15 -11.83 13.70 -3.86
C ILE A 15 -12.99 13.08 -3.08
N ASN A 16 -13.05 13.36 -1.78
CA ASN A 16 -14.09 12.83 -0.91
C ASN A 16 -15.34 13.71 -0.99
N LEU A 17 -16.45 13.12 -1.41
CA LEU A 17 -17.77 13.74 -1.55
C LEU A 17 -18.64 13.26 -0.41
N PHE A 18 -18.91 14.13 0.56
CA PHE A 18 -19.78 13.78 1.71
C PHE A 18 -21.23 14.08 1.36
N VAL A 19 -22.08 13.06 1.48
CA VAL A 19 -23.50 13.10 1.13
C VAL A 19 -24.35 12.55 2.29
N LYS A 20 -25.63 12.88 2.32
CA LYS A 20 -26.56 12.25 3.29
C LYS A 20 -26.73 10.76 3.00
N GLN A 21 -26.80 10.40 1.73
CA GLN A 21 -27.04 9.05 1.26
C GLN A 21 -26.37 8.88 -0.10
N ILE A 22 -25.73 7.73 -0.34
CA ILE A 22 -25.18 7.37 -1.66
C ILE A 22 -26.33 7.28 -2.66
N PRO A 23 -26.26 7.99 -3.82
CA PRO A 23 -27.33 7.99 -4.82
C PRO A 23 -27.46 6.61 -5.48
N ARG A 24 -28.71 6.24 -5.79
CA ARG A 24 -28.98 5.13 -6.69
C ARG A 24 -29.01 5.62 -8.14
N SER A 25 -28.97 4.71 -9.10
CA SER A 25 -29.11 5.03 -10.50
C SER A 25 -30.33 5.94 -10.76
N GLY A 26 -30.11 7.06 -11.45
CA GLY A 26 -31.12 8.06 -11.75
C GLY A 26 -31.43 9.06 -10.64
N GLN A 27 -30.73 9.01 -9.50
CA GLN A 27 -30.91 9.98 -8.41
C GLN A 27 -29.82 11.06 -8.42
N GLU A 28 -30.23 12.29 -8.13
CA GLU A 28 -29.36 13.41 -7.81
C GLU A 28 -29.31 13.58 -6.29
N VAL A 29 -28.13 13.85 -5.74
CA VAL A 29 -27.94 14.16 -4.32
C VAL A 29 -27.06 15.39 -4.15
N VAL A 30 -27.30 16.13 -3.07
CA VAL A 30 -26.47 17.30 -2.73
C VAL A 30 -25.21 16.82 -2.00
N VAL A 31 -24.04 17.28 -2.46
CA VAL A 31 -22.76 17.11 -1.77
C VAL A 31 -22.66 18.18 -0.69
N GLU A 32 -22.62 17.77 0.57
CA GLU A 32 -22.57 18.68 1.72
C GLU A 32 -21.17 19.24 1.98
N LYS A 33 -20.12 18.44 1.67
CA LYS A 33 -18.72 18.81 1.86
C LYS A 33 -17.85 18.08 0.83
N ILE A 34 -16.80 18.75 0.37
CA ILE A 34 -15.77 18.15 -0.49
C ILE A 34 -14.41 18.31 0.20
N ASP A 35 -13.73 17.20 0.44
CA ASP A 35 -12.32 17.21 0.85
C ASP A 35 -11.45 16.69 -0.31
N ARG A 36 -10.32 17.34 -0.52
CA ARG A 36 -9.33 16.98 -1.55
C ARG A 36 -8.00 16.71 -0.89
N VAL A 37 -7.55 15.47 -0.92
CA VAL A 37 -6.35 15.04 -0.19
C VAL A 37 -5.44 14.18 -1.07
N PRO A 38 -4.13 14.16 -0.81
CA PRO A 38 -3.23 13.26 -1.49
C PRO A 38 -3.53 11.81 -1.10
N GLY A 39 -3.63 10.94 -2.10
CA GLY A 39 -3.92 9.52 -1.97
C GLY A 39 -3.12 8.67 -2.95
N GLY A 40 -3.61 7.46 -3.19
CA GLY A 40 -2.93 6.43 -3.98
C GLY A 40 -2.00 5.56 -3.13
N LYS A 41 -2.16 4.23 -3.26
CA LYS A 41 -1.47 3.26 -2.41
C LYS A 41 0.06 3.41 -2.45
N GLY A 42 0.65 3.62 -3.63
CA GLY A 42 2.10 3.82 -3.76
C GLY A 42 2.60 4.99 -2.93
N GLY A 43 1.92 6.15 -3.01
CA GLY A 43 2.25 7.33 -2.22
C GLY A 43 2.04 7.12 -0.72
N ASN A 44 0.95 6.45 -0.34
CA ASN A 44 0.64 6.19 1.07
C ASN A 44 1.68 5.28 1.72
N VAL A 45 2.07 4.19 1.04
CA VAL A 45 3.12 3.27 1.51
C VAL A 45 4.48 3.95 1.57
N ALA A 46 4.82 4.78 0.56
CA ALA A 46 6.10 5.50 0.54
C ALA A 46 6.22 6.46 1.72
N VAL A 47 5.16 7.23 2.01
CA VAL A 47 5.14 8.14 3.17
C VAL A 47 5.22 7.36 4.48
N ALA A 48 4.45 6.27 4.62
CA ALA A 48 4.48 5.44 5.82
C ALA A 48 5.88 4.86 6.10
N ALA A 49 6.54 4.34 5.07
CA ALA A 49 7.90 3.82 5.20
C ALA A 49 8.91 4.93 5.49
N THR A 50 8.80 6.09 4.83
CA THR A 50 9.72 7.22 5.02
C THR A 50 9.65 7.79 6.44
N ARG A 51 8.45 7.88 7.03
CA ARG A 51 8.29 8.34 8.43
C ARG A 51 8.95 7.42 9.46
N ILE A 52 9.26 6.17 9.08
CA ILE A 52 9.96 5.20 9.93
C ILE A 52 11.46 5.15 9.60
N LEU A 53 11.81 5.06 8.32
CA LEU A 53 13.20 4.93 7.88
C LEU A 53 13.98 6.25 7.92
N GLY A 54 13.31 7.37 7.65
CA GLY A 54 13.91 8.69 7.51
C GLY A 54 14.03 9.15 6.05
N GLN A 55 14.35 10.42 5.90
CA GLN A 55 14.39 11.13 4.62
C GLN A 55 15.40 10.53 3.63
N GLY A 56 15.00 10.41 2.36
CA GLY A 56 15.82 9.97 1.24
C GLY A 56 16.10 8.46 1.19
N ARG A 57 15.60 7.68 2.15
CA ARG A 57 15.81 6.21 2.19
C ARG A 57 14.74 5.41 1.43
N VAL A 58 13.68 6.07 0.95
CA VAL A 58 12.58 5.45 0.20
C VAL A 58 12.43 6.13 -1.14
N ALA A 59 12.52 5.39 -2.24
CA ALA A 59 12.25 5.86 -3.60
C ALA A 59 10.87 5.38 -4.07
N LEU A 60 10.20 6.20 -4.88
CA LEU A 60 8.87 5.86 -5.42
C LEU A 60 8.88 5.86 -6.96
N PHE A 61 8.63 4.70 -7.56
CA PHE A 61 8.46 4.52 -9.00
C PHE A 61 6.98 4.70 -9.35
N ALA A 62 6.63 5.80 -9.96
CA ALA A 62 5.26 6.17 -10.28
C ALA A 62 5.21 7.13 -11.47
N CYS A 63 4.00 7.38 -11.97
CA CYS A 63 3.74 8.42 -12.97
C CYS A 63 2.70 9.40 -12.46
N LEU A 64 2.86 10.67 -12.85
CA LEU A 64 1.93 11.77 -12.62
C LEU A 64 1.71 12.52 -13.93
N GLY A 65 0.56 13.16 -14.06
CA GLY A 65 0.33 14.14 -15.13
C GLY A 65 1.16 15.41 -14.90
N ARG A 66 1.49 16.12 -16.00
CA ARG A 66 2.15 17.44 -15.92
C ARG A 66 1.13 18.56 -15.63
N ASP A 67 0.27 18.31 -14.64
CA ASP A 67 -0.81 19.18 -14.17
C ASP A 67 -0.56 19.72 -12.75
N ASP A 68 -1.51 20.50 -12.22
CA ASP A 68 -1.40 21.06 -10.87
C ASP A 68 -1.42 19.99 -9.78
N VAL A 69 -2.18 18.91 -9.98
CA VAL A 69 -2.24 17.78 -9.06
C VAL A 69 -0.88 17.08 -9.00
N GLY A 70 -0.27 16.82 -10.16
CA GLY A 70 1.05 16.21 -10.24
C GLY A 70 2.12 17.04 -9.53
N ARG A 71 2.13 18.37 -9.76
CA ARG A 71 3.06 19.29 -9.08
C ARG A 71 2.85 19.30 -7.56
N LYS A 72 1.60 19.32 -7.10
CA LYS A 72 1.27 19.25 -5.66
C LYS A 72 1.71 17.92 -5.04
N GLN A 73 1.47 16.79 -5.71
CA GLN A 73 1.88 15.46 -5.24
C GLN A 73 3.40 15.38 -5.07
N ILE A 74 4.18 15.84 -6.05
CA ILE A 74 5.65 15.89 -5.96
C ILE A 74 6.09 16.75 -4.76
N SER A 75 5.48 17.93 -4.58
CA SER A 75 5.82 18.83 -3.46
C SER A 75 5.57 18.15 -2.11
N ILE A 76 4.40 17.52 -1.94
CA ILE A 76 4.04 16.83 -0.69
C ILE A 76 4.98 15.65 -0.43
N LEU A 77 5.27 14.82 -1.43
CA LEU A 77 6.17 13.67 -1.28
C LEU A 77 7.59 14.11 -0.89
N LYS A 78 8.11 15.20 -1.49
CA LYS A 78 9.40 15.79 -1.11
C LYS A 78 9.40 16.31 0.32
N GLN A 79 8.33 16.96 0.75
CA GLN A 79 8.19 17.43 2.14
C GLN A 79 8.17 16.27 3.15
N GLU A 80 7.57 15.13 2.78
CA GLU A 80 7.60 13.89 3.57
C GLU A 80 8.96 13.18 3.52
N GLY A 81 9.89 13.64 2.66
CA GLY A 81 11.24 13.07 2.54
C GLY A 81 11.35 11.87 1.62
N VAL A 82 10.34 11.59 0.79
CA VAL A 82 10.39 10.54 -0.25
C VAL A 82 11.31 10.97 -1.39
N ASP A 83 12.16 10.08 -1.87
CA ASP A 83 12.90 10.31 -3.11
C ASP A 83 11.95 10.20 -4.31
N THR A 84 11.76 11.33 -4.99
CA THR A 84 10.86 11.46 -6.13
C THR A 84 11.58 11.49 -7.47
N SER A 85 12.90 11.22 -7.50
CA SER A 85 13.75 11.32 -8.71
C SER A 85 13.33 10.37 -9.84
N THR A 86 12.59 9.32 -9.50
CA THR A 86 12.08 8.29 -10.42
C THR A 86 10.61 8.47 -10.81
N ILE A 87 9.94 9.51 -10.29
CA ILE A 87 8.56 9.80 -10.68
C ILE A 87 8.57 10.50 -12.05
N GLN A 88 7.85 9.93 -13.01
CA GLN A 88 7.74 10.46 -14.36
C GLN A 88 6.53 11.42 -14.46
N MET A 89 6.77 12.60 -15.06
CA MET A 89 5.72 13.58 -15.38
C MET A 89 5.32 13.42 -16.84
N LEU A 90 4.09 12.97 -17.11
CA LEU A 90 3.59 12.63 -18.44
C LEU A 90 2.70 13.75 -18.98
N ASP A 91 2.97 14.23 -20.21
CA ASP A 91 2.21 15.31 -20.85
C ASP A 91 0.87 14.85 -21.42
N ARG A 92 0.73 13.55 -21.71
CA ARG A 92 -0.47 12.98 -22.38
C ARG A 92 -1.55 12.50 -21.42
N PHE A 93 -1.31 12.57 -20.11
CA PHE A 93 -2.21 12.06 -19.09
C PHE A 93 -2.43 13.10 -18.01
N GLU A 94 -3.64 13.18 -17.51
CA GLU A 94 -3.92 13.82 -16.22
C GLU A 94 -3.41 12.94 -15.08
N SER A 95 -3.11 13.55 -13.93
CA SER A 95 -2.80 12.79 -12.71
C SER A 95 -3.98 11.93 -12.29
N GLY A 96 -3.68 10.74 -11.71
CA GLY A 96 -4.71 9.84 -11.21
C GLY A 96 -5.60 10.49 -10.15
N GLN A 97 -6.88 10.16 -10.15
CA GLN A 97 -7.87 10.69 -9.22
C GLN A 97 -8.77 9.56 -8.69
N ALA A 98 -9.21 9.68 -7.45
CA ALA A 98 -10.24 8.82 -6.89
C ALA A 98 -11.39 9.68 -6.37
N TYR A 99 -12.60 9.42 -6.84
CA TYR A 99 -13.83 10.06 -6.38
C TYR A 99 -14.46 9.13 -5.36
N ILE A 100 -14.60 9.59 -4.13
CA ILE A 100 -15.02 8.77 -3.00
C ILE A 100 -16.28 9.37 -2.40
N THR A 101 -17.44 8.84 -2.75
CA THR A 101 -18.71 9.26 -2.19
C THR A 101 -18.92 8.55 -0.84
N VAL A 102 -19.07 9.32 0.24
CA VAL A 102 -19.20 8.82 1.61
C VAL A 102 -20.55 9.28 2.20
N ASP A 103 -21.34 8.35 2.72
CA ASP A 103 -22.60 8.68 3.41
C ASP A 103 -22.42 8.92 4.92
N GLN A 104 -23.48 9.38 5.58
CA GLN A 104 -23.47 9.65 7.03
C GLN A 104 -23.25 8.39 7.89
N LYS A 105 -23.42 7.18 7.33
CA LYS A 105 -23.17 5.91 8.00
C LYS A 105 -21.71 5.43 7.82
N GLY A 106 -20.91 6.15 7.01
CA GLY A 106 -19.55 5.76 6.66
C GLY A 106 -19.45 4.75 5.53
N SER A 107 -20.55 4.39 4.86
CA SER A 107 -20.50 3.58 3.64
C SER A 107 -19.91 4.41 2.52
N ASN A 108 -19.17 3.77 1.62
CA ASN A 108 -18.56 4.50 0.49
C ASN A 108 -18.69 3.75 -0.83
N VAL A 109 -18.58 4.53 -1.91
CA VAL A 109 -18.38 4.08 -3.29
C VAL A 109 -17.16 4.82 -3.82
N ILE A 110 -16.29 4.11 -4.53
CA ILE A 110 -15.04 4.64 -5.06
C ILE A 110 -15.02 4.45 -6.57
N GLU A 111 -14.88 5.56 -7.29
CA GLU A 111 -14.61 5.56 -8.73
C GLU A 111 -13.19 6.07 -8.95
N THR A 112 -12.38 5.30 -9.69
CA THR A 112 -10.98 5.63 -9.91
C THR A 112 -10.72 5.96 -11.37
N HIS A 113 -10.20 7.16 -11.62
CA HIS A 113 -9.56 7.52 -12.87
C HIS A 113 -8.05 7.28 -12.75
N PHE A 114 -7.55 6.28 -13.47
CA PHE A 114 -6.13 5.90 -13.38
C PHE A 114 -5.18 6.98 -13.91
N GLY A 115 -5.58 7.71 -14.96
CA GLY A 115 -4.77 8.78 -15.53
C GLY A 115 -3.32 8.33 -15.79
N ALA A 116 -2.37 9.14 -15.36
CA ALA A 116 -0.94 8.89 -15.52
C ALA A 116 -0.45 7.58 -14.85
N ASN A 117 -1.16 7.04 -13.86
CA ASN A 117 -0.79 5.74 -13.28
C ASN A 117 -0.81 4.61 -14.32
N ALA A 118 -1.74 4.67 -15.30
CA ALA A 118 -1.80 3.73 -16.41
C ALA A 118 -0.66 3.91 -17.42
N GLY A 119 0.00 5.06 -17.39
CA GLY A 119 1.14 5.38 -18.25
C GLY A 119 2.48 4.79 -17.78
N LEU A 120 2.55 4.27 -16.55
CA LEU A 120 3.73 3.56 -16.07
C LEU A 120 3.93 2.29 -16.90
N ASN A 121 5.08 2.13 -17.53
CA ASN A 121 5.38 1.02 -18.43
C ASN A 121 6.81 0.49 -18.23
N GLN A 122 7.18 -0.54 -18.98
CA GLN A 122 8.50 -1.19 -18.85
C GLN A 122 9.66 -0.27 -19.23
N ASP A 123 9.48 0.68 -20.16
CA ASP A 123 10.53 1.61 -20.57
C ASP A 123 10.95 2.53 -19.41
N HIS A 124 9.99 2.92 -18.56
CA HIS A 124 10.29 3.68 -17.34
C HIS A 124 11.19 2.89 -16.39
N LEU A 125 11.04 1.57 -16.32
CA LEU A 125 11.90 0.73 -15.50
C LEU A 125 13.34 0.64 -16.04
N MET A 126 13.54 0.86 -17.34
CA MET A 126 14.86 0.82 -17.97
C MET A 126 15.62 2.14 -17.86
N LEU A 127 15.01 3.18 -17.31
CA LEU A 127 15.69 4.46 -17.09
C LEU A 127 16.93 4.27 -16.18
N PRO A 128 18.08 4.90 -16.51
CA PRO A 128 19.31 4.74 -15.73
C PRO A 128 19.14 5.06 -14.24
N THR A 129 18.32 6.06 -13.91
CA THR A 129 18.02 6.43 -12.51
C THR A 129 17.27 5.32 -11.78
N VAL A 130 16.27 4.69 -12.42
CA VAL A 130 15.50 3.57 -11.86
C VAL A 130 16.41 2.35 -11.68
N GLN A 131 17.18 2.00 -12.72
CA GLN A 131 18.12 0.86 -12.66
C GLN A 131 19.20 1.05 -11.59
N SER A 132 19.72 2.26 -11.43
CA SER A 132 20.68 2.58 -10.37
C SER A 132 20.06 2.38 -8.98
N ILE A 133 18.83 2.81 -8.76
CA ILE A 133 18.13 2.61 -7.48
C ILE A 133 17.86 1.11 -7.25
N LEU A 134 17.31 0.39 -8.23
CA LEU A 134 17.04 -1.04 -8.14
C LEU A 134 18.30 -1.86 -7.80
N ALA A 135 19.45 -1.48 -8.34
CA ALA A 135 20.72 -2.15 -8.04
C ALA A 135 21.13 -1.98 -6.57
N ASN A 136 20.81 -0.85 -5.93
CA ASN A 136 21.31 -0.47 -4.61
C ASN A 136 20.33 -0.71 -3.45
N ILE A 137 19.02 -0.84 -3.69
CA ILE A 137 18.04 -1.11 -2.63
C ILE A 137 18.25 -2.48 -1.98
N GLN A 138 17.72 -2.65 -0.78
CA GLN A 138 17.62 -3.93 -0.07
C GLN A 138 16.28 -4.61 -0.36
N MET A 139 15.21 -3.84 -0.51
CA MET A 139 13.86 -4.34 -0.65
C MET A 139 13.05 -3.57 -1.71
N LEU A 140 12.19 -4.29 -2.41
CA LEU A 140 11.23 -3.78 -3.38
C LEU A 140 9.80 -4.06 -2.91
N VAL A 141 8.95 -3.04 -2.90
CA VAL A 141 7.51 -3.18 -2.67
C VAL A 141 6.76 -2.91 -3.98
N VAL A 142 6.05 -3.91 -4.48
CA VAL A 142 5.22 -3.81 -5.68
C VAL A 142 3.76 -3.73 -5.25
N ILE A 143 3.14 -2.58 -5.48
CA ILE A 143 1.77 -2.28 -5.06
C ILE A 143 0.94 -1.84 -6.28
N ASP A 144 0.10 -2.72 -6.77
CA ASP A 144 -0.95 -2.51 -7.79
C ASP A 144 -0.53 -1.57 -8.97
N PRO A 145 0.70 -1.70 -9.54
CA PRO A 145 1.03 -1.02 -10.78
C PRO A 145 0.34 -1.72 -11.98
N PRO A 146 0.43 -1.16 -13.20
CA PRO A 146 -0.02 -1.88 -14.39
C PRO A 146 0.58 -3.30 -14.43
N ARG A 147 -0.23 -4.31 -14.85
CA ARG A 147 0.14 -5.74 -14.75
C ARG A 147 1.53 -6.05 -15.34
N GLN A 148 1.81 -5.53 -16.52
CA GLN A 148 3.12 -5.77 -17.19
C GLN A 148 4.30 -5.22 -16.40
N VAL A 149 4.10 -4.12 -15.67
CA VAL A 149 5.09 -3.52 -14.79
C VAL A 149 5.25 -4.38 -13.53
N ALA A 150 4.15 -4.90 -12.97
CA ALA A 150 4.21 -5.80 -11.82
C ALA A 150 5.11 -7.00 -12.10
N GLY A 151 4.81 -7.81 -13.11
CA GLY A 151 5.59 -8.99 -13.45
C GLY A 151 7.07 -8.67 -13.74
N LYS A 152 7.33 -7.57 -14.48
CA LYS A 152 8.72 -7.14 -14.74
C LYS A 152 9.48 -6.78 -13.47
N LEU A 153 8.84 -6.08 -12.52
CA LEU A 153 9.49 -5.70 -11.26
C LEU A 153 9.70 -6.88 -10.32
N LEU A 154 8.75 -7.82 -10.27
CA LEU A 154 8.89 -9.05 -9.49
C LEU A 154 10.10 -9.86 -10.00
N ALA A 155 10.17 -10.11 -11.31
CA ALA A 155 11.31 -10.78 -11.93
C ALA A 155 12.64 -10.03 -11.73
N GLU A 156 12.64 -8.71 -11.81
CA GLU A 156 13.83 -7.89 -11.59
C GLU A 156 14.30 -7.93 -10.13
N GLY A 157 13.36 -7.90 -9.17
CA GLY A 157 13.65 -8.08 -7.75
C GLY A 157 14.42 -9.39 -7.49
N ARG A 158 13.93 -10.51 -8.04
CA ARG A 158 14.62 -11.80 -7.95
C ARG A 158 15.99 -11.78 -8.65
N ARG A 159 16.04 -11.28 -9.89
CA ARG A 159 17.31 -11.19 -10.65
C ARG A 159 18.39 -10.46 -9.86
N LEU A 160 18.00 -9.38 -9.17
CA LEU A 160 18.91 -8.56 -8.36
C LEU A 160 19.03 -9.06 -6.91
N ARG A 161 18.41 -10.20 -6.56
CA ARG A 161 18.41 -10.79 -5.22
C ARG A 161 17.93 -9.81 -4.14
N LYS A 162 16.90 -9.04 -4.46
CA LYS A 162 16.25 -8.13 -3.51
C LYS A 162 15.12 -8.84 -2.78
N SER A 163 14.85 -8.45 -1.54
CA SER A 163 13.64 -8.90 -0.88
C SER A 163 12.42 -8.23 -1.53
N VAL A 164 11.39 -9.01 -1.85
CA VAL A 164 10.21 -8.54 -2.57
C VAL A 164 8.95 -8.69 -1.75
N ILE A 165 8.27 -7.59 -1.52
CA ILE A 165 6.90 -7.56 -1.00
C ILE A 165 5.96 -7.26 -2.18
N TRP A 166 4.98 -8.12 -2.39
CA TRP A 166 3.93 -7.89 -3.37
C TRP A 166 2.57 -7.68 -2.71
N HIS A 167 1.92 -6.58 -3.02
CA HIS A 167 0.53 -6.31 -2.69
C HIS A 167 -0.23 -6.11 -4.01
N PRO A 168 -0.86 -7.15 -4.56
CA PRO A 168 -1.50 -7.08 -5.88
C PRO A 168 -2.65 -6.08 -5.96
N GLY A 169 -3.36 -5.80 -4.85
CA GLY A 169 -4.43 -4.81 -4.82
C GLY A 169 -5.51 -5.10 -5.88
N VAL A 170 -5.77 -4.14 -6.78
CA VAL A 170 -6.77 -4.29 -7.85
C VAL A 170 -6.43 -5.41 -8.85
N LEU A 171 -5.19 -5.87 -8.91
CA LEU A 171 -4.79 -6.97 -9.78
C LEU A 171 -5.37 -8.33 -9.32
N THR A 172 -5.80 -8.44 -8.06
CA THR A 172 -6.44 -9.66 -7.53
C THR A 172 -7.68 -10.07 -8.32
N ARG A 173 -8.34 -9.13 -9.01
CA ARG A 173 -9.50 -9.39 -9.88
C ARG A 173 -9.22 -10.31 -11.07
N TYR A 174 -7.96 -10.43 -11.48
CA TYR A 174 -7.56 -11.29 -12.60
C TYR A 174 -7.38 -12.74 -12.16
N GLY A 175 -7.33 -13.00 -10.85
CA GLY A 175 -7.14 -14.35 -10.30
C GLY A 175 -5.68 -14.80 -10.26
N LEU A 176 -5.42 -15.80 -9.44
CA LEU A 176 -4.07 -16.32 -9.18
C LEU A 176 -3.42 -16.93 -10.43
N SER A 177 -4.20 -17.58 -11.29
CA SER A 177 -3.70 -18.24 -12.52
C SER A 177 -3.01 -17.27 -13.49
N GLU A 178 -3.36 -15.99 -13.48
CA GLU A 178 -2.70 -14.97 -14.29
C GLU A 178 -1.28 -14.61 -13.81
N PHE A 179 -0.91 -15.05 -12.61
CA PHE A 179 0.33 -14.66 -11.93
C PHE A 179 1.13 -15.87 -11.41
N GLU A 180 0.87 -17.09 -11.89
CA GLU A 180 1.53 -18.30 -11.38
C GLU A 180 3.05 -18.19 -11.46
N ASP A 181 3.58 -17.71 -12.59
CA ASP A 181 5.02 -17.50 -12.78
C ASP A 181 5.60 -16.41 -11.87
N ASP A 182 4.79 -15.39 -11.54
CA ASP A 182 5.20 -14.27 -10.68
C ASP A 182 5.24 -14.69 -9.20
N MET A 183 4.48 -15.72 -8.80
CA MET A 183 4.37 -16.14 -7.39
C MET A 183 5.68 -16.71 -6.82
N GLU A 184 6.57 -17.23 -7.66
CA GLU A 184 7.88 -17.72 -7.22
C GLU A 184 8.88 -16.60 -6.94
N GLU A 185 8.56 -15.38 -7.36
CA GLU A 185 9.45 -14.21 -7.34
C GLU A 185 9.34 -13.37 -6.06
N ILE A 186 8.46 -13.76 -5.12
CA ILE A 186 8.11 -12.95 -3.96
C ILE A 186 8.55 -13.59 -2.65
N ASP A 187 8.96 -12.77 -1.66
CA ASP A 187 9.20 -13.20 -0.29
C ASP A 187 7.98 -12.99 0.61
N TYR A 188 7.20 -11.94 0.32
CA TYR A 188 6.01 -11.59 1.08
C TYR A 188 4.85 -11.25 0.16
N LEU A 189 3.71 -11.91 0.36
CA LEU A 189 2.44 -11.57 -0.26
C LEU A 189 1.55 -10.89 0.77
N VAL A 190 1.13 -9.65 0.49
CA VAL A 190 0.23 -8.90 1.39
C VAL A 190 -1.13 -8.73 0.74
N LEU A 191 -2.17 -9.11 1.44
CA LEU A 191 -3.57 -9.06 1.00
C LEU A 191 -4.46 -8.61 2.17
N ASN A 192 -5.68 -8.18 1.89
CA ASN A 192 -6.72 -8.10 2.91
C ASN A 192 -7.63 -9.35 2.86
N GLU A 193 -8.54 -9.47 3.82
CA GLU A 193 -9.45 -10.60 3.97
C GLU A 193 -10.44 -10.78 2.79
N HIS A 194 -10.65 -9.74 1.99
CA HIS A 194 -11.51 -9.78 0.80
C HIS A 194 -10.67 -10.08 -0.46
N GLU A 195 -9.47 -9.56 -0.53
CA GLU A 195 -8.55 -9.77 -1.65
C GLU A 195 -8.04 -11.21 -1.72
N ALA A 196 -7.73 -11.82 -0.58
CA ALA A 196 -7.15 -13.16 -0.56
C ALA A 196 -8.10 -14.23 -1.16
N PRO A 197 -9.40 -14.34 -0.78
CA PRO A 197 -10.33 -15.25 -1.44
C PRO A 197 -10.58 -14.91 -2.91
N LEU A 198 -10.70 -13.61 -3.25
CA LEU A 198 -10.88 -13.17 -4.63
C LEU A 198 -9.70 -13.59 -5.51
N PHE A 199 -8.48 -13.35 -5.04
CA PHE A 199 -7.27 -13.70 -5.78
C PHE A 199 -7.12 -15.20 -5.98
N ALA A 200 -7.42 -16.00 -4.95
CA ALA A 200 -7.34 -17.45 -5.00
C ALA A 200 -8.54 -18.13 -5.72
N GLY A 201 -9.56 -17.37 -6.15
CA GLY A 201 -10.77 -17.90 -6.79
C GLY A 201 -11.65 -18.76 -5.87
N VAL A 202 -11.63 -18.51 -4.56
CA VAL A 202 -12.37 -19.27 -3.55
C VAL A 202 -13.20 -18.37 -2.66
N LYS A 203 -14.09 -18.94 -1.83
CA LYS A 203 -14.98 -18.13 -0.95
C LYS A 203 -14.42 -17.92 0.45
N ARG A 204 -13.59 -18.83 0.93
CA ARG A 204 -13.15 -18.87 2.33
C ARG A 204 -11.67 -18.52 2.44
N LEU A 205 -11.33 -17.77 3.48
CA LEU A 205 -9.95 -17.34 3.72
C LEU A 205 -8.99 -18.51 3.97
N ASP A 206 -9.41 -19.56 4.69
CA ASP A 206 -8.59 -20.74 4.94
C ASP A 206 -8.22 -21.49 3.63
N GLN A 207 -9.19 -21.61 2.72
CA GLN A 207 -8.97 -22.17 1.38
C GLN A 207 -8.04 -21.29 0.56
N ALA A 208 -8.22 -19.95 0.65
CA ALA A 208 -7.37 -19.01 -0.04
C ALA A 208 -5.91 -19.13 0.41
N LEU A 209 -5.67 -19.13 1.73
CA LEU A 209 -4.32 -19.28 2.29
C LEU A 209 -3.65 -20.57 1.83
N SER A 210 -4.39 -21.69 1.80
CA SER A 210 -3.88 -22.97 1.28
C SER A 210 -3.49 -22.90 -0.19
N SER A 211 -4.35 -22.31 -1.04
CA SER A 211 -4.08 -22.16 -2.48
C SER A 211 -2.91 -21.24 -2.75
N LEU A 212 -2.85 -20.08 -2.07
CA LEU A 212 -1.77 -19.10 -2.20
C LEU A 212 -0.43 -19.68 -1.74
N ASN A 213 -0.41 -20.42 -0.62
CA ASN A 213 0.82 -21.07 -0.16
C ASN A 213 1.29 -22.18 -1.12
N LYS A 214 0.37 -22.87 -1.78
CA LYS A 214 0.72 -23.87 -2.80
C LYS A 214 1.37 -23.21 -4.02
N ALA A 215 0.86 -22.05 -4.44
CA ALA A 215 1.41 -21.28 -5.57
C ALA A 215 2.73 -20.58 -5.23
N ALA A 216 2.89 -20.12 -3.99
CA ALA A 216 4.09 -19.44 -3.50
C ALA A 216 4.62 -20.10 -2.21
N PRO A 217 5.18 -21.31 -2.27
CA PRO A 217 5.53 -22.09 -1.07
C PRO A 217 6.64 -21.44 -0.23
N LYS A 218 7.46 -20.58 -0.82
CA LYS A 218 8.53 -19.85 -0.14
C LYS A 218 8.07 -18.51 0.42
N ALA A 219 6.96 -17.96 -0.12
CA ALA A 219 6.46 -16.67 0.31
C ALA A 219 5.74 -16.76 1.66
N LYS A 220 5.91 -15.71 2.45
CA LYS A 220 5.14 -15.49 3.66
C LYS A 220 3.91 -14.67 3.32
N ILE A 221 2.71 -15.16 3.69
CA ILE A 221 1.45 -14.53 3.35
C ILE A 221 0.94 -13.74 4.55
N LEU A 222 0.79 -12.44 4.38
CA LEU A 222 0.29 -11.51 5.38
C LEU A 222 -1.12 -11.09 4.99
N VAL A 223 -2.10 -11.28 5.88
CA VAL A 223 -3.48 -10.90 5.61
C VAL A 223 -3.97 -9.94 6.69
N THR A 224 -4.36 -8.74 6.27
CA THR A 224 -5.02 -7.78 7.17
C THR A 224 -6.50 -8.14 7.31
N LEU A 225 -7.00 -8.16 8.57
CA LEU A 225 -8.35 -8.60 8.93
C LEU A 225 -9.22 -7.44 9.47
N GLY A 226 -8.85 -6.20 9.13
CA GLY A 226 -9.53 -5.00 9.62
C GLY A 226 -9.54 -4.92 11.15
N ASN A 227 -10.72 -4.78 11.74
CA ASN A 227 -10.89 -4.69 13.19
C ASN A 227 -10.63 -6.00 13.95
N ARG A 228 -10.24 -7.07 13.26
CA ARG A 228 -9.86 -8.36 13.86
C ARG A 228 -8.34 -8.56 13.91
N GLY A 229 -7.55 -7.56 13.52
CA GLY A 229 -6.09 -7.61 13.52
C GLY A 229 -5.52 -8.11 12.19
N ALA A 230 -4.60 -9.05 12.23
CA ALA A 230 -3.94 -9.57 11.05
C ALA A 230 -3.57 -11.05 11.22
N ALA A 231 -3.31 -11.75 10.11
CA ALA A 231 -2.87 -13.14 10.07
C ALA A 231 -1.57 -13.24 9.26
N PHE A 232 -0.67 -14.09 9.74
CA PHE A 232 0.59 -14.42 9.11
C PHE A 232 0.63 -15.92 8.84
N TYR A 233 0.78 -16.31 7.59
CA TYR A 233 0.84 -17.69 7.18
C TYR A 233 2.21 -17.99 6.56
N SER A 234 2.91 -18.94 7.12
CA SER A 234 4.23 -19.37 6.66
C SER A 234 4.45 -20.84 7.00
N GLU A 235 5.03 -21.61 6.08
CA GLU A 235 5.37 -23.04 6.28
C GLU A 235 4.17 -23.90 6.77
N GLY A 236 2.99 -23.63 6.24
CA GLY A 236 1.77 -24.34 6.63
C GLY A 236 1.18 -23.93 7.98
N LYS A 237 1.78 -22.96 8.68
CA LYS A 237 1.34 -22.49 10.00
C LYS A 237 0.68 -21.12 9.91
N LEU A 238 -0.47 -20.96 10.55
CA LEU A 238 -1.19 -19.72 10.68
C LEU A 238 -0.95 -19.12 12.07
N SER A 239 -0.30 -17.95 12.12
CA SER A 239 -0.17 -17.13 13.31
C SER A 239 -1.11 -15.94 13.20
N ARG A 240 -1.80 -15.60 14.29
CA ARG A 240 -2.69 -14.43 14.33
C ARG A 240 -2.13 -13.38 15.27
N ILE A 241 -2.16 -12.13 14.83
CA ILE A 241 -1.93 -10.97 15.68
C ILE A 241 -3.29 -10.33 15.95
N PRO A 242 -3.69 -10.27 17.23
CA PRO A 242 -4.98 -9.72 17.58
C PRO A 242 -5.08 -8.23 17.22
N ARG A 243 -6.29 -7.72 17.13
CA ARG A 243 -6.53 -6.28 16.93
C ARG A 243 -5.83 -5.47 18.02
N ILE A 244 -5.37 -4.30 17.64
CA ILE A 244 -4.94 -3.28 18.61
C ILE A 244 -6.19 -2.62 19.18
N SER A 245 -6.37 -2.70 20.51
CA SER A 245 -7.43 -1.96 21.19
C SER A 245 -7.01 -0.50 21.34
N LEU A 246 -7.57 0.35 20.48
CA LEU A 246 -7.25 1.79 20.48
C LEU A 246 -7.68 2.48 21.78
N ASP A 247 -8.72 1.99 22.44
CA ASP A 247 -9.19 2.52 23.73
C ASP A 247 -8.10 2.42 24.82
N LYS A 248 -7.28 1.35 24.82
CA LYS A 248 -6.12 1.22 25.71
C LYS A 248 -5.07 2.31 25.49
N LEU A 249 -5.03 2.88 24.29
CA LEU A 249 -4.16 3.98 23.92
C LEU A 249 -4.81 5.35 24.10
N GLY A 250 -6.09 5.41 24.48
CA GLY A 250 -6.87 6.63 24.56
C GLY A 250 -7.19 7.23 23.20
N ARG A 251 -7.23 6.39 22.13
CA ARG A 251 -7.46 6.82 20.75
C ARG A 251 -8.77 6.24 20.21
N LYS A 252 -9.34 6.91 19.19
CA LYS A 252 -10.57 6.48 18.50
C LYS A 252 -10.35 6.39 17.00
N VAL A 253 -11.10 5.50 16.36
CA VAL A 253 -11.12 5.41 14.89
C VAL A 253 -11.78 6.66 14.31
N VAL A 254 -11.11 7.25 13.32
CA VAL A 254 -11.59 8.43 12.55
C VAL A 254 -11.75 8.06 11.08
N ASN A 255 -10.72 7.44 10.46
CA ASN A 255 -10.75 7.08 9.05
C ASN A 255 -9.83 5.87 8.80
N THR A 256 -10.40 4.76 8.33
CA THR A 256 -9.65 3.52 8.07
C THR A 256 -8.97 3.48 6.69
N THR A 257 -9.27 4.42 5.79
CA THR A 257 -8.64 4.49 4.45
C THR A 257 -7.13 4.69 4.60
N GLY A 258 -6.32 3.85 3.93
CA GLY A 258 -4.86 3.89 4.04
C GLY A 258 -4.26 3.13 5.22
N SER A 259 -5.08 2.48 6.08
CA SER A 259 -4.56 1.63 7.18
C SER A 259 -3.76 0.44 6.67
N GLY A 260 -4.19 -0.19 5.57
CA GLY A 260 -3.45 -1.24 4.90
C GLY A 260 -2.12 -0.74 4.32
N ASP A 261 -2.12 0.47 3.75
CA ASP A 261 -0.91 1.10 3.20
C ASP A 261 0.10 1.41 4.31
N ALA A 262 -0.37 1.93 5.46
CA ALA A 262 0.45 2.15 6.65
C ALA A 262 1.03 0.84 7.19
N PHE A 263 0.25 -0.25 7.16
CA PHE A 263 0.71 -1.59 7.51
C PHE A 263 1.86 -2.03 6.59
N VAL A 264 1.68 -1.97 5.26
CA VAL A 264 2.70 -2.40 4.29
C VAL A 264 3.97 -1.56 4.42
N GLY A 265 3.84 -0.22 4.51
CA GLY A 265 4.97 0.69 4.64
C GLY A 265 5.76 0.46 5.93
N ALA A 266 5.07 0.26 7.06
CA ALA A 266 5.71 -0.05 8.33
C ALA A 266 6.39 -1.42 8.30
N PHE A 267 5.73 -2.46 7.77
CA PHE A 267 6.33 -3.78 7.63
C PHE A 267 7.64 -3.71 6.85
N ALA A 268 7.62 -3.11 5.65
CA ALA A 268 8.81 -2.95 4.82
C ALA A 268 9.93 -2.19 5.55
N ALA A 269 9.58 -1.10 6.23
CA ALA A 269 10.55 -0.28 6.96
C ALA A 269 11.21 -1.04 8.09
N TYR A 270 10.45 -1.77 8.92
CA TYR A 270 11.03 -2.56 10.00
C TYR A 270 11.84 -3.76 9.51
N LYS A 271 11.50 -4.32 8.35
CA LYS A 271 12.35 -5.34 7.70
C LYS A 271 13.70 -4.76 7.28
N ILE A 272 13.74 -3.55 6.70
CA ILE A 272 14.99 -2.82 6.39
C ILE A 272 15.81 -2.53 7.65
N LEU A 273 15.15 -2.26 8.78
CA LEU A 273 15.81 -2.04 10.08
C LEU A 273 16.31 -3.34 10.74
N GLY A 274 16.18 -4.50 10.08
CA GLY A 274 16.67 -5.79 10.55
C GLY A 274 15.77 -6.46 11.61
N VAL A 275 14.54 -5.97 11.80
CA VAL A 275 13.57 -6.57 12.73
C VAL A 275 13.09 -7.92 12.18
N ASN A 276 12.97 -8.93 13.04
CA ASN A 276 12.42 -10.23 12.64
C ASN A 276 10.96 -10.10 12.17
N ASP A 277 10.45 -11.11 11.47
CA ASP A 277 9.13 -11.03 10.82
C ASP A 277 7.97 -10.84 11.81
N ILE A 278 7.99 -11.51 12.93
CA ILE A 278 6.90 -11.46 13.92
C ILE A 278 6.80 -10.06 14.53
N ASP A 279 7.93 -9.50 14.94
CA ASP A 279 7.95 -8.15 15.51
C ASP A 279 7.64 -7.09 14.47
N ALA A 280 8.21 -7.19 13.24
CA ALA A 280 7.89 -6.30 12.13
C ALA A 280 6.39 -6.33 11.81
N PHE A 281 5.78 -7.52 11.85
CA PHE A 281 4.34 -7.69 11.66
C PHE A 281 3.53 -7.05 12.81
N GLY A 282 4.02 -7.16 14.05
CA GLY A 282 3.42 -6.47 15.21
C GLY A 282 3.43 -4.94 15.06
N TYR A 283 4.58 -4.37 14.68
CA TYR A 283 4.70 -2.94 14.39
C TYR A 283 3.80 -2.51 13.22
N ALA A 284 3.72 -3.31 12.15
CA ALA A 284 2.84 -3.05 11.02
C ALA A 284 1.36 -3.00 11.41
N ASN A 285 0.91 -3.97 12.24
CA ASN A 285 -0.45 -4.00 12.76
C ASN A 285 -0.77 -2.75 13.61
N MET A 286 0.18 -2.33 14.46
CA MET A 286 0.06 -1.09 15.24
C MET A 286 0.02 0.14 14.33
N ALA A 287 0.85 0.21 13.28
CA ALA A 287 0.87 1.33 12.32
C ALA A 287 -0.48 1.48 11.60
N GLY A 288 -1.07 0.37 11.14
CA GLY A 288 -2.41 0.37 10.55
C GLY A 288 -3.50 0.84 11.52
N ALA A 289 -3.43 0.42 12.79
CA ALA A 289 -4.36 0.86 13.82
C ALA A 289 -4.20 2.35 14.15
N LEU A 290 -2.98 2.85 14.29
CA LEU A 290 -2.71 4.27 14.56
C LEU A 290 -3.12 5.15 13.39
N LYS A 291 -2.90 4.72 12.14
CA LYS A 291 -3.38 5.42 10.96
C LYS A 291 -4.91 5.58 10.99
N ALA A 292 -5.65 4.57 11.43
CA ALA A 292 -7.10 4.66 11.55
C ALA A 292 -7.59 5.78 12.50
N CYS A 293 -6.74 6.27 13.39
CA CYS A 293 -7.03 7.41 14.27
C CYS A 293 -6.81 8.78 13.61
N HIS A 294 -6.27 8.80 12.37
CA HIS A 294 -5.95 10.03 11.66
C HIS A 294 -6.97 10.29 10.54
N PRO A 295 -7.43 11.53 10.34
CA PRO A 295 -8.41 11.85 9.29
C PRO A 295 -7.87 11.70 7.87
N GLU A 296 -6.60 12.02 7.64
CA GLU A 296 -5.97 11.97 6.32
C GLU A 296 -5.62 10.55 5.90
N THR A 297 -5.77 10.22 4.61
CA THR A 297 -5.38 8.92 4.03
C THR A 297 -3.89 8.63 4.26
N ARG A 298 -3.01 9.62 4.13
CA ARG A 298 -1.55 9.54 4.42
C ARG A 298 -1.19 9.79 5.88
N GLY A 299 -2.13 9.65 6.81
CA GLY A 299 -1.94 9.89 8.25
C GLY A 299 -1.21 8.77 8.99
N SER A 300 -0.25 8.08 8.37
CA SER A 300 0.56 7.06 9.05
C SER A 300 1.42 7.65 10.18
N PRO A 301 1.67 6.91 11.27
CA PRO A 301 2.44 7.41 12.41
C PRO A 301 3.91 7.66 12.05
N THR A 302 4.57 8.54 12.80
CA THR A 302 6.03 8.62 12.81
C THR A 302 6.62 7.40 13.54
N ARG A 303 7.91 7.13 13.31
CA ARG A 303 8.62 6.05 14.03
C ARG A 303 8.49 6.20 15.54
N LYS A 304 8.68 7.41 16.06
CA LYS A 304 8.59 7.68 17.51
C LYS A 304 7.18 7.38 18.04
N ASP A 305 6.14 7.90 17.39
CA ASP A 305 4.75 7.66 17.84
C ASP A 305 4.38 6.18 17.79
N LEU A 306 4.84 5.47 16.76
CA LEU A 306 4.62 4.05 16.60
C LEU A 306 5.31 3.22 17.71
N GLU A 307 6.60 3.44 17.94
CA GLU A 307 7.38 2.71 18.96
C GLU A 307 6.91 3.03 20.38
N ASP A 308 6.56 4.29 20.67
CA ASP A 308 6.01 4.70 21.97
C ASP A 308 4.64 4.05 22.22
N SER A 309 3.76 4.06 21.19
CA SER A 309 2.45 3.39 21.29
C SER A 309 2.56 1.90 21.42
N TYR A 310 3.51 1.26 20.73
CA TYR A 310 3.77 -0.18 20.80
C TYR A 310 4.23 -0.58 22.20
N ARG A 311 5.22 0.13 22.74
CA ARG A 311 5.69 -0.10 24.12
C ARG A 311 4.56 0.07 25.13
N LYS A 312 3.82 1.18 25.07
CA LYS A 312 2.69 1.44 25.98
C LYS A 312 1.60 0.37 25.91
N TYR A 313 1.39 -0.22 24.74
CA TYR A 313 0.32 -1.20 24.55
C TYR A 313 0.67 -2.59 25.14
N PHE A 314 1.94 -2.97 25.11
CA PHE A 314 2.43 -4.28 25.54
C PHE A 314 3.14 -4.25 26.91
N SER A 315 3.30 -3.06 27.54
CA SER A 315 3.70 -2.93 28.96
C SER A 315 2.49 -3.19 29.87
#